data_233cedb27ffc944ea0a9eeb19f622755
#
_entry.id   233cedb27ffc944ea0a9eeb19f622755
#
_cell.length_a   1.000
_cell.length_b   1.000
_cell.length_c   1.000
_cell.angle_alpha   90.00
_cell.angle_beta   90.00
_cell.angle_gamma   90.00
#
_symmetry.space_group_name_H-M   'P 1'
#
loop_
_entity.id
_entity.type
_entity.pdbx_description
1 polymer ?
#
loop_
_entity_poly.entity_id
_entity_poly.type
_entity_poly.pdbx_seq_one_letter_code
_entity_poly.pdbx_strand_id
1 'polypeptide(L)'
;MANNGPLYGIIGALGVAVIGGGLYIANDKGAFTAPPPAVATAPTPAPVPPPALALRPPVVAPQPAPPPAVPAGPSAAQVQQLNQLVVDARRAITRGDFASADRALDQAERIDPRSSDVVAARRDLRDAQQYANRQDNKIDGLVAQARAAIARHDYVQADRLLDQAEGIDSRDRDVQQARAELNAVSRPGPGPNPGPGRR
;
A
#
# COMPACT_ATOMS: atom_id res chain seq x y z
N MET A 1 -46.54 -20.17 5.57
CA MET A 1 -45.78 -19.76 4.37
C MET A 1 -45.29 -18.34 4.62
N ALA A 2 -44.10 -18.19 5.15
CA ALA A 2 -43.47 -16.90 5.38
C ALA A 2 -42.14 -16.89 4.58
N ASN A 3 -42.12 -16.01 3.60
CA ASN A 3 -41.08 -15.85 2.62
C ASN A 3 -39.97 -14.98 3.23
N ASN A 4 -38.89 -15.60 3.70
CA ASN A 4 -37.69 -14.86 4.08
C ASN A 4 -36.80 -14.72 2.84
N GLY A 5 -37.03 -13.62 2.10
CA GLY A 5 -36.14 -13.20 1.03
C GLY A 5 -34.77 -12.81 1.58
N PRO A 6 -33.67 -13.10 0.87
CA PRO A 6 -32.33 -12.84 1.33
C PRO A 6 -32.01 -11.35 1.29
N LEU A 7 -31.71 -10.78 2.44
CA LEU A 7 -31.09 -9.45 2.58
C LEU A 7 -29.58 -9.54 2.21
N TYR A 8 -29.31 -9.90 0.96
CA TYR A 8 -27.97 -9.72 0.37
C TYR A 8 -27.99 -8.42 -0.43
N GLY A 9 -27.50 -7.39 0.17
CA GLY A 9 -27.32 -6.16 -0.57
C GLY A 9 -27.17 -4.96 0.33
N ILE A 10 -26.02 -4.75 0.90
CA ILE A 10 -25.43 -3.43 1.19
C ILE A 10 -24.07 -3.70 1.90
N ILE A 11 -23.08 -4.21 1.19
CA ILE A 11 -21.67 -3.94 1.46
C ILE A 11 -21.01 -3.77 0.09
N GLY A 12 -21.19 -2.61 -0.45
CA GLY A 12 -20.62 -2.32 -1.75
C GLY A 12 -20.75 -0.85 -2.08
N ALA A 13 -20.23 0.03 -1.28
CA ALA A 13 -19.98 1.41 -1.72
C ALA A 13 -19.31 2.20 -0.59
N LEU A 14 -18.17 1.75 -0.12
CA LEU A 14 -17.22 2.72 0.43
C LEU A 14 -16.40 3.18 -0.77
N GLY A 15 -17.02 4.13 -1.48
CA GLY A 15 -16.37 4.86 -2.53
C GLY A 15 -15.11 5.51 -1.97
N VAL A 16 -13.97 5.04 -2.43
CA VAL A 16 -12.73 5.78 -2.34
C VAL A 16 -12.94 7.05 -3.17
N ALA A 17 -13.36 8.11 -2.51
CA ALA A 17 -13.24 9.46 -3.03
C ALA A 17 -11.74 9.73 -3.14
N VAL A 18 -11.18 9.45 -4.29
CA VAL A 18 -9.91 10.02 -4.70
C VAL A 18 -10.16 11.51 -4.85
N ILE A 19 -9.92 12.22 -3.77
CA ILE A 19 -9.79 13.66 -3.80
C ILE A 19 -8.45 13.93 -4.50
N GLY A 20 -8.53 14.04 -5.82
CA GLY A 20 -7.51 14.67 -6.64
C GLY A 20 -7.46 16.16 -6.30
N GLY A 21 -7.02 16.48 -5.09
CA GLY A 21 -6.69 17.82 -4.66
C GLY A 21 -5.36 18.21 -5.27
N GLY A 22 -5.37 18.62 -6.54
CA GLY A 22 -4.27 19.38 -7.12
C GLY A 22 -4.09 20.64 -6.29
N LEU A 23 -3.10 20.63 -5.41
CA LEU A 23 -2.64 21.82 -4.71
C LEU A 23 -1.91 22.69 -5.72
N TYR A 24 -2.66 23.54 -6.39
CA TYR A 24 -2.13 24.63 -7.20
C TYR A 24 -1.64 25.70 -6.22
N ILE A 25 -0.39 25.60 -5.80
CA ILE A 25 0.26 26.68 -5.07
C ILE A 25 0.67 27.71 -6.11
N ALA A 26 -0.21 28.66 -6.34
CA ALA A 26 0.13 29.92 -6.98
C ALA A 26 1.10 30.66 -6.05
N ASN A 27 2.39 30.53 -6.31
CA ASN A 27 3.41 31.34 -5.66
C ASN A 27 3.46 32.71 -6.33
N ASP A 28 2.45 33.52 -6.03
CA ASP A 28 2.37 34.91 -6.44
C ASP A 28 3.11 35.76 -5.39
N LYS A 29 4.42 35.82 -5.51
CA LYS A 29 5.22 36.88 -4.88
C LYS A 29 6.10 37.50 -5.94
N GLY A 30 5.49 38.47 -6.63
CA GLY A 30 6.21 39.45 -7.42
C GLY A 30 7.22 40.17 -6.57
N ALA A 31 8.45 39.76 -6.62
CA ALA A 31 9.56 40.54 -6.15
C ALA A 31 9.86 41.61 -7.19
N PHE A 32 9.47 42.85 -6.89
CA PHE A 32 9.90 44.04 -7.57
C PHE A 32 11.42 44.12 -7.54
N THR A 33 12.08 43.81 -8.65
CA THR A 33 13.50 44.06 -8.82
C THR A 33 13.61 45.46 -9.45
N ALA A 34 14.01 46.41 -8.69
CA ALA A 34 14.33 47.75 -9.18
C ALA A 34 15.52 47.72 -10.13
N PRO A 35 15.53 48.51 -11.21
CA PRO A 35 16.66 48.54 -12.11
C PRO A 35 17.88 49.18 -11.45
N PRO A 36 19.10 48.69 -11.71
CA PRO A 36 20.30 49.28 -11.14
C PRO A 36 20.59 50.68 -11.78
N PRO A 37 21.18 51.60 -11.00
CA PRO A 37 21.48 52.94 -11.49
C PRO A 37 22.57 52.88 -12.57
N ALA A 38 22.41 53.73 -13.57
CA ALA A 38 23.35 53.94 -14.66
C ALA A 38 24.71 54.41 -14.12
N VAL A 39 25.74 53.59 -14.37
CA VAL A 39 27.12 53.96 -14.08
C VAL A 39 27.63 54.90 -15.19
N ALA A 40 28.04 56.09 -14.77
CA ALA A 40 28.62 57.11 -15.64
C ALA A 40 29.91 56.58 -16.31
N THR A 41 29.94 56.69 -17.63
CA THR A 41 31.11 56.39 -18.46
C THR A 41 32.22 57.41 -18.23
N ALA A 42 33.36 56.93 -17.71
CA ALA A 42 34.61 57.73 -17.66
C ALA A 42 35.29 57.76 -19.03
N PRO A 43 35.95 58.83 -19.38
CA PRO A 43 36.53 59.01 -20.71
C PRO A 43 37.77 58.10 -20.94
N THR A 44 37.79 57.49 -22.08
CA THR A 44 38.83 56.60 -22.57
C THR A 44 40.17 57.34 -22.76
N PRO A 45 41.30 56.90 -22.20
CA PRO A 45 42.61 57.41 -22.57
C PRO A 45 43.09 56.80 -23.89
N ALA A 46 43.82 57.60 -24.67
CA ALA A 46 44.31 57.31 -25.99
C ALA A 46 45.24 56.07 -26.06
N PRO A 47 45.29 55.36 -27.21
CA PRO A 47 46.04 54.15 -27.35
C PRO A 47 47.54 54.38 -27.47
N VAL A 48 48.28 53.68 -26.63
CA VAL A 48 49.75 53.57 -26.73
C VAL A 48 50.07 52.44 -27.72
N PRO A 49 51.02 52.63 -28.71
CA PRO A 49 51.34 51.57 -29.67
C PRO A 49 52.07 50.43 -28.97
N PRO A 50 51.75 49.19 -29.26
CA PRO A 50 52.33 48.03 -28.62
C PRO A 50 53.75 47.73 -29.12
N PRO A 51 54.68 47.30 -28.23
CA PRO A 51 55.94 46.70 -28.66
C PRO A 51 55.68 45.33 -29.31
N ALA A 52 56.41 45.07 -30.39
CA ALA A 52 56.33 43.80 -31.11
C ALA A 52 56.62 42.61 -30.17
N LEU A 53 55.65 41.84 -29.88
CA LEU A 53 55.74 40.67 -29.06
C LEU A 53 55.98 39.42 -29.87
N ALA A 54 57.07 38.73 -29.54
CA ALA A 54 57.42 37.42 -29.99
C ALA A 54 56.23 36.44 -29.91
N LEU A 55 55.99 35.70 -30.96
CA LEU A 55 55.03 34.60 -31.07
C LEU A 55 55.24 33.60 -29.94
N ARG A 56 54.47 33.70 -28.86
CA ARG A 56 54.30 32.61 -27.91
C ARG A 56 53.34 31.58 -28.54
N PRO A 57 53.72 30.26 -28.50
CA PRO A 57 52.78 29.24 -28.94
C PRO A 57 51.53 29.31 -28.05
N PRO A 58 50.32 29.06 -28.62
CA PRO A 58 49.08 29.11 -27.86
C PRO A 58 49.14 28.07 -26.76
N VAL A 59 49.14 28.54 -25.50
CA VAL A 59 48.92 27.69 -24.34
C VAL A 59 47.47 27.23 -24.45
N VAL A 60 47.27 25.98 -24.87
CA VAL A 60 45.97 25.32 -24.80
C VAL A 60 45.56 25.30 -23.32
N ALA A 61 44.63 26.17 -22.96
CA ALA A 61 44.05 26.17 -21.64
C ALA A 61 43.43 24.79 -21.37
N PRO A 62 43.66 24.18 -20.20
CA PRO A 62 43.03 22.93 -19.86
C PRO A 62 41.50 23.09 -20.01
N GLN A 63 40.93 22.30 -20.90
CA GLN A 63 39.47 22.29 -21.09
C GLN A 63 38.84 21.88 -19.73
N PRO A 64 37.90 22.69 -19.16
CA PRO A 64 37.27 22.32 -17.92
C PRO A 64 36.64 20.92 -18.08
N ALA A 65 36.93 20.07 -17.10
CA ALA A 65 36.34 18.73 -17.08
C ALA A 65 34.84 18.83 -17.19
N PRO A 66 34.20 17.98 -18.02
CA PRO A 66 32.75 17.99 -18.14
C PRO A 66 32.13 17.80 -16.75
N PRO A 67 31.08 18.56 -16.41
CA PRO A 67 30.42 18.40 -15.13
C PRO A 67 30.00 16.93 -14.94
N PRO A 68 30.10 16.36 -13.72
CA PRO A 68 29.69 15.00 -13.48
C PRO A 68 28.24 14.82 -13.97
N ALA A 69 28.03 13.79 -14.81
CA ALA A 69 26.74 13.49 -15.37
C ALA A 69 25.74 13.30 -14.21
N VAL A 70 24.77 14.19 -14.09
CA VAL A 70 23.64 14.02 -13.16
C VAL A 70 22.99 12.70 -13.55
N PRO A 71 22.77 11.76 -12.61
CA PRO A 71 22.11 10.50 -12.93
C PRO A 71 20.78 10.81 -13.61
N ALA A 72 20.68 10.38 -14.86
CA ALA A 72 19.43 10.54 -15.61
C ALA A 72 18.33 9.79 -14.86
N GLY A 73 17.23 10.48 -14.54
CA GLY A 73 16.06 9.85 -13.93
C GLY A 73 15.50 8.72 -14.81
N PRO A 74 14.54 7.95 -14.29
CA PRO A 74 13.98 6.81 -15.02
C PRO A 74 13.43 7.25 -16.39
N SER A 75 13.64 6.42 -17.41
CA SER A 75 13.11 6.67 -18.75
C SER A 75 11.58 6.60 -18.78
N ALA A 76 10.93 7.17 -19.81
CA ALA A 76 9.46 7.11 -19.95
C ALA A 76 8.92 5.66 -19.90
N ALA A 77 9.63 4.71 -20.50
CA ALA A 77 9.27 3.29 -20.43
C ALA A 77 9.35 2.73 -19.01
N GLN A 78 10.40 3.10 -18.27
CA GLN A 78 10.54 2.70 -16.87
C GLN A 78 9.46 3.30 -15.98
N VAL A 79 9.05 4.55 -16.21
CA VAL A 79 7.94 5.18 -15.50
C VAL A 79 6.62 4.45 -15.78
N GLN A 80 6.36 4.06 -17.02
CA GLN A 80 5.17 3.27 -17.35
C GLN A 80 5.19 1.90 -16.66
N GLN A 81 6.32 1.21 -16.68
CA GLN A 81 6.49 -0.07 -15.99
C GLN A 81 6.29 0.07 -14.48
N LEU A 82 6.85 1.10 -13.86
CA LEU A 82 6.67 1.41 -12.44
C LEU A 82 5.19 1.59 -12.10
N ASN A 83 4.48 2.42 -12.88
CA ASN A 83 3.05 2.65 -12.68
C ASN A 83 2.24 1.34 -12.76
N GLN A 84 2.56 0.48 -13.71
CA GLN A 84 1.90 -0.82 -13.84
C GLN A 84 2.14 -1.69 -12.62
N LEU A 85 3.40 -1.77 -12.14
CA LEU A 85 3.75 -2.56 -10.94
C LEU A 85 3.03 -2.05 -9.68
N VAL A 86 2.91 -0.74 -9.52
CA VAL A 86 2.16 -0.14 -8.39
C VAL A 86 0.66 -0.49 -8.48
N VAL A 87 0.08 -0.44 -9.67
CA VAL A 87 -1.33 -0.84 -9.89
C VAL A 87 -1.53 -2.32 -9.56
N ASP A 88 -0.63 -3.17 -10.01
CA ASP A 88 -0.70 -4.62 -9.76
C ASP A 88 -0.52 -4.94 -8.27
N ALA A 89 0.39 -4.23 -7.59
CA ALA A 89 0.56 -4.32 -6.14
C ALA A 89 -0.72 -3.95 -5.39
N ARG A 90 -1.33 -2.81 -5.72
CA ARG A 90 -2.59 -2.39 -5.08
C ARG A 90 -3.74 -3.38 -5.32
N ARG A 91 -3.82 -3.96 -6.52
CA ARG A 91 -4.80 -5.03 -6.80
C ARG A 91 -4.52 -6.30 -5.96
N ALA A 92 -3.26 -6.66 -5.78
CA ALA A 92 -2.87 -7.78 -4.95
C ALA A 92 -3.21 -7.53 -3.48
N ILE A 93 -2.94 -6.33 -2.96
CA ILE A 93 -3.35 -5.91 -1.60
C ILE A 93 -4.85 -6.06 -1.40
N THR A 94 -5.66 -5.57 -2.35
CA THR A 94 -7.13 -5.66 -2.27
C THR A 94 -7.63 -7.12 -2.24
N ARG A 95 -6.90 -8.05 -2.85
CA ARG A 95 -7.23 -9.49 -2.81
C ARG A 95 -6.66 -10.22 -1.60
N GLY A 96 -5.89 -9.54 -0.74
CA GLY A 96 -5.17 -10.16 0.36
C GLY A 96 -3.92 -10.95 -0.06
N ASP A 97 -3.50 -10.84 -1.31
CA ASP A 97 -2.28 -11.50 -1.81
C ASP A 97 -1.06 -10.62 -1.54
N PHE A 98 -0.69 -10.55 -0.26
CA PHE A 98 0.41 -9.70 0.21
C PHE A 98 1.77 -10.11 -0.37
N ALA A 99 1.96 -11.41 -0.65
CA ALA A 99 3.21 -11.90 -1.23
C ALA A 99 3.41 -11.42 -2.67
N SER A 100 2.35 -11.37 -3.48
CA SER A 100 2.42 -10.83 -4.83
C SER A 100 2.55 -9.31 -4.83
N ALA A 101 1.89 -8.63 -3.89
CA ALA A 101 2.03 -7.19 -3.71
C ALA A 101 3.48 -6.81 -3.37
N ASP A 102 4.09 -7.52 -2.44
CA ASP A 102 5.48 -7.30 -2.01
C ASP A 102 6.46 -7.45 -3.18
N ARG A 103 6.36 -8.55 -3.95
CA ARG A 103 7.20 -8.76 -5.14
C ARG A 103 7.03 -7.68 -6.20
N ALA A 104 5.81 -7.21 -6.44
CA ALA A 104 5.56 -6.14 -7.39
C ALA A 104 6.19 -4.81 -6.93
N LEU A 105 6.09 -4.50 -5.64
CA LEU A 105 6.70 -3.31 -5.06
C LEU A 105 8.24 -3.40 -5.04
N ASP A 106 8.82 -4.57 -4.78
CA ASP A 106 10.27 -4.78 -4.90
C ASP A 106 10.80 -4.50 -6.32
N GLN A 107 10.02 -4.90 -7.33
CA GLN A 107 10.36 -4.60 -8.72
C GLN A 107 10.22 -3.10 -9.03
N ALA A 108 9.19 -2.45 -8.50
CA ALA A 108 8.99 -1.01 -8.66
C ALA A 108 10.11 -0.19 -7.99
N GLU A 109 10.56 -0.59 -6.80
CA GLU A 109 11.67 0.04 -6.08
C GLU A 109 13.01 -0.06 -6.82
N ARG A 110 13.24 -1.13 -7.58
CA ARG A 110 14.45 -1.26 -8.42
C ARG A 110 14.46 -0.27 -9.58
N ILE A 111 13.29 0.18 -10.04
CA ILE A 111 13.15 1.17 -11.12
C ILE A 111 13.36 2.57 -10.53
N ASP A 112 12.62 2.91 -9.47
CA ASP A 112 12.75 4.18 -8.75
C ASP A 112 12.48 4.02 -7.26
N PRO A 113 13.53 3.91 -6.43
CA PRO A 113 13.39 3.76 -4.99
C PRO A 113 12.85 5.01 -4.29
N ARG A 114 12.81 6.15 -4.98
CA ARG A 114 12.32 7.42 -4.43
C ARG A 114 10.91 7.77 -4.88
N SER A 115 10.27 6.92 -5.67
CA SER A 115 8.92 7.13 -6.13
C SER A 115 7.95 7.24 -4.95
N SER A 116 7.22 8.36 -4.90
CA SER A 116 6.18 8.59 -3.88
C SER A 116 5.08 7.52 -3.93
N ASP A 117 4.76 7.03 -5.14
CA ASP A 117 3.72 6.04 -5.35
C ASP A 117 4.10 4.68 -4.81
N VAL A 118 5.38 4.30 -4.95
CA VAL A 118 5.92 3.07 -4.36
C VAL A 118 5.91 3.16 -2.84
N VAL A 119 6.37 4.29 -2.29
CA VAL A 119 6.36 4.52 -0.83
C VAL A 119 4.94 4.47 -0.27
N ALA A 120 3.97 5.09 -0.96
CA ALA A 120 2.56 5.04 -0.57
C ALA A 120 2.03 3.59 -0.61
N ALA A 121 2.25 2.86 -1.70
CA ALA A 121 1.80 1.47 -1.83
C ALA A 121 2.46 0.52 -0.81
N ARG A 122 3.72 0.77 -0.42
CA ARG A 122 4.36 0.05 0.70
C ARG A 122 3.69 0.32 2.04
N ARG A 123 3.22 1.53 2.26
CA ARG A 123 2.43 1.86 3.46
C ARG A 123 1.10 1.12 3.43
N ASP A 124 0.38 1.20 2.30
CA ASP A 124 -0.89 0.50 2.11
C ASP A 124 -0.76 -1.02 2.37
N LEU A 125 0.32 -1.63 1.87
CA LEU A 125 0.62 -3.05 2.11
C LEU A 125 0.80 -3.36 3.60
N ARG A 126 1.59 -2.56 4.31
CA ARG A 126 1.82 -2.75 5.76
C ARG A 126 0.54 -2.59 6.56
N ASP A 127 -0.26 -1.59 6.23
CA ASP A 127 -1.52 -1.32 6.93
C ASP A 127 -2.53 -2.46 6.70
N ALA A 128 -2.61 -2.99 5.48
CA ALA A 128 -3.43 -4.13 5.14
C ALA A 128 -2.97 -5.43 5.86
N GLN A 129 -1.68 -5.68 5.92
CA GLN A 129 -1.11 -6.81 6.68
C GLN A 129 -1.41 -6.70 8.17
N GLN A 130 -1.23 -5.51 8.76
CA GLN A 130 -1.55 -5.28 10.16
C GLN A 130 -3.05 -5.44 10.45
N TYR A 131 -3.90 -5.03 9.52
CA TYR A 131 -5.33 -5.23 9.64
C TYR A 131 -5.68 -6.73 9.61
N ALA A 132 -5.17 -7.48 8.65
CA ALA A 132 -5.37 -8.92 8.54
C ALA A 132 -4.91 -9.64 9.81
N ASN A 133 -3.68 -9.39 10.27
CA ASN A 133 -3.15 -9.98 11.51
C ASN A 133 -4.02 -9.68 12.74
N ARG A 134 -4.62 -8.49 12.81
CA ARG A 134 -5.54 -8.16 13.92
C ARG A 134 -6.84 -8.93 13.85
N GLN A 135 -7.35 -9.20 12.64
CA GLN A 135 -8.55 -10.02 12.46
C GLN A 135 -8.28 -11.47 12.80
N ASP A 136 -7.15 -12.03 12.33
CA ASP A 136 -6.73 -13.40 12.65
C ASP A 136 -6.58 -13.60 14.17
N ASN A 137 -5.86 -12.70 14.86
CA ASN A 137 -5.71 -12.75 16.31
C ASN A 137 -7.06 -12.67 17.06
N LYS A 138 -8.02 -11.92 16.53
CA LYS A 138 -9.36 -11.83 17.11
C LYS A 138 -10.14 -13.12 16.91
N ILE A 139 -10.04 -13.73 15.73
CA ILE A 139 -10.63 -15.04 15.43
C ILE A 139 -10.05 -16.09 16.38
N ASP A 140 -8.72 -16.18 16.48
CA ASP A 140 -8.04 -17.12 17.36
C ASP A 140 -8.51 -16.99 18.82
N GLY A 141 -8.64 -15.76 19.29
CA GLY A 141 -9.16 -15.47 20.63
C GLY A 141 -10.60 -15.94 20.83
N LEU A 142 -11.47 -15.73 19.84
CA LEU A 142 -12.87 -16.19 19.89
C LEU A 142 -12.97 -17.71 19.84
N VAL A 143 -12.20 -18.35 18.96
CA VAL A 143 -12.15 -19.81 18.83
C VAL A 143 -11.63 -20.46 20.11
N ALA A 144 -10.58 -19.92 20.71
CA ALA A 144 -10.05 -20.43 21.97
C ALA A 144 -11.10 -20.33 23.11
N GLN A 145 -11.82 -19.21 23.19
CA GLN A 145 -12.91 -19.04 24.15
C GLN A 145 -14.07 -19.98 23.88
N ALA A 146 -14.43 -20.21 22.63
CA ALA A 146 -15.47 -21.15 22.23
C ALA A 146 -15.11 -22.58 22.63
N ARG A 147 -13.90 -23.04 22.37
CA ARG A 147 -13.41 -24.36 22.81
C ARG A 147 -13.42 -24.49 24.34
N ALA A 148 -13.04 -23.44 25.05
CA ALA A 148 -13.13 -23.43 26.52
C ALA A 148 -14.58 -23.50 27.02
N ALA A 149 -15.54 -22.88 26.31
CA ALA A 149 -16.97 -22.99 26.63
C ALA A 149 -17.50 -24.41 26.34
N ILE A 150 -17.11 -25.02 25.21
CA ILE A 150 -17.42 -26.44 24.91
C ILE A 150 -16.94 -27.36 26.02
N ALA A 151 -15.72 -27.19 26.50
CA ALA A 151 -15.14 -27.99 27.57
C ALA A 151 -15.91 -27.86 28.90
N ARG A 152 -16.56 -26.73 29.13
CA ARG A 152 -17.43 -26.48 30.29
C ARG A 152 -18.90 -26.87 30.07
N HIS A 153 -19.22 -27.45 28.90
CA HIS A 153 -20.57 -27.78 28.46
C HIS A 153 -21.49 -26.55 28.29
N ASP A 154 -20.92 -25.34 28.15
CA ASP A 154 -21.68 -24.12 27.85
C ASP A 154 -21.79 -23.94 26.35
N TYR A 155 -22.63 -24.76 25.72
CA TYR A 155 -22.78 -24.80 24.29
C TYR A 155 -23.42 -23.53 23.72
N VAL A 156 -24.25 -22.85 24.51
CA VAL A 156 -24.88 -21.58 24.09
C VAL A 156 -23.84 -20.47 23.97
N GLN A 157 -22.90 -20.41 24.92
CA GLN A 157 -21.83 -19.44 24.85
C GLN A 157 -20.86 -19.78 23.71
N ALA A 158 -20.53 -21.05 23.52
CA ALA A 158 -19.67 -21.51 22.43
C ALA A 158 -20.25 -21.12 21.07
N ASP A 159 -21.55 -21.33 20.87
CA ASP A 159 -22.26 -20.99 19.63
C ASP A 159 -22.16 -19.48 19.33
N ARG A 160 -22.43 -18.63 20.32
CA ARG A 160 -22.33 -17.16 20.17
C ARG A 160 -20.90 -16.68 19.83
N LEU A 161 -19.89 -17.31 20.41
CA LEU A 161 -18.50 -16.97 20.15
C LEU A 161 -18.09 -17.36 18.73
N LEU A 162 -18.54 -18.53 18.27
CA LEU A 162 -18.31 -18.97 16.90
C LEU A 162 -19.06 -18.13 15.88
N ASP A 163 -20.29 -17.72 16.18
CA ASP A 163 -21.02 -16.77 15.31
C ASP A 163 -20.27 -15.44 15.15
N GLN A 164 -19.67 -14.94 16.23
CA GLN A 164 -18.84 -13.73 16.17
C GLN A 164 -17.57 -13.95 15.33
N ALA A 165 -16.93 -15.11 15.44
CA ALA A 165 -15.76 -15.46 14.64
C ALA A 165 -16.13 -15.61 13.16
N GLU A 166 -17.23 -16.29 12.83
CA GLU A 166 -17.77 -16.43 11.46
C GLU A 166 -18.13 -15.08 10.85
N GLY A 167 -18.59 -14.12 11.67
CA GLY A 167 -18.84 -12.75 11.24
C GLY A 167 -17.59 -11.99 10.81
N ILE A 168 -16.41 -12.43 11.24
CA ILE A 168 -15.11 -11.86 10.80
C ILE A 168 -14.63 -12.57 9.54
N ASP A 169 -14.48 -13.90 9.60
CA ASP A 169 -14.18 -14.75 8.44
C ASP A 169 -14.86 -16.12 8.57
N SER A 170 -15.91 -16.30 7.77
CA SER A 170 -16.66 -17.56 7.71
C SER A 170 -15.90 -18.72 7.05
N ARG A 171 -14.79 -18.44 6.36
CA ARG A 171 -13.95 -19.44 5.70
C ARG A 171 -12.75 -19.86 6.52
N ASP A 172 -12.57 -19.24 7.67
CA ASP A 172 -11.48 -19.59 8.55
C ASP A 172 -11.58 -21.06 8.99
N ARG A 173 -10.46 -21.76 8.89
CA ARG A 173 -10.40 -23.21 9.11
C ARG A 173 -10.63 -23.57 10.59
N ASP A 174 -10.10 -22.76 11.49
CA ASP A 174 -10.20 -23.03 12.92
C ASP A 174 -11.61 -22.75 13.44
N VAL A 175 -12.30 -21.78 12.87
CA VAL A 175 -13.72 -21.52 13.11
C VAL A 175 -14.57 -22.69 12.64
N GLN A 176 -14.35 -23.17 11.42
CA GLN A 176 -15.08 -24.33 10.87
C GLN A 176 -14.84 -25.60 11.69
N GLN A 177 -13.61 -25.82 12.12
CA GLN A 177 -13.26 -26.95 12.96
C GLN A 177 -13.94 -26.87 14.33
N ALA A 178 -13.88 -25.71 15.00
CA ALA A 178 -14.54 -25.51 16.28
C ALA A 178 -16.07 -25.64 16.18
N ARG A 179 -16.66 -25.20 15.05
CA ARG A 179 -18.08 -25.40 14.78
C ARG A 179 -18.43 -26.89 14.63
N ALA A 180 -17.59 -27.67 13.96
CA ALA A 180 -17.76 -29.12 13.85
C ALA A 180 -17.63 -29.80 15.22
N GLU A 181 -16.67 -29.38 16.07
CA GLU A 181 -16.51 -29.84 17.44
C GLU A 181 -17.77 -29.57 18.27
N LEU A 182 -18.31 -28.36 18.23
CA LEU A 182 -19.56 -28.00 18.92
C LEU A 182 -20.73 -28.87 18.45
N ASN A 183 -20.89 -29.05 17.15
CA ASN A 183 -21.96 -29.88 16.58
C ASN A 183 -21.86 -31.36 16.97
N ALA A 184 -20.64 -31.88 17.12
CA ALA A 184 -20.43 -33.27 17.52
C ALA A 184 -20.86 -33.54 18.97
N VAL A 185 -20.65 -32.57 19.89
CA VAL A 185 -20.97 -32.73 21.31
C VAL A 185 -22.39 -32.26 21.65
N SER A 186 -22.98 -31.34 20.88
CA SER A 186 -24.32 -30.82 21.09
C SER A 186 -25.42 -31.67 20.47
N ARG A 187 -25.09 -32.58 19.52
CA ARG A 187 -26.06 -33.54 18.99
C ARG A 187 -26.33 -34.60 20.06
N PRO A 188 -27.60 -34.77 20.51
CA PRO A 188 -27.92 -35.97 21.26
C PRO A 188 -27.60 -37.19 20.41
N GLY A 189 -26.73 -38.05 20.90
CA GLY A 189 -26.39 -39.31 20.21
C GLY A 189 -27.67 -40.01 19.75
N PRO A 190 -27.65 -40.82 18.69
CA PRO A 190 -28.80 -41.60 18.29
C PRO A 190 -29.25 -42.39 19.54
N GLY A 191 -30.45 -42.01 20.02
CA GLY A 191 -31.03 -42.68 21.20
C GLY A 191 -30.93 -44.20 21.05
N PRO A 192 -30.81 -44.97 22.14
CA PRO A 192 -30.72 -46.42 22.05
C PRO A 192 -31.86 -46.90 21.16
N ASN A 193 -31.47 -47.49 20.04
CA ASN A 193 -32.40 -48.05 19.06
C ASN A 193 -33.39 -48.95 19.85
N PRO A 194 -34.71 -48.65 19.92
CA PRO A 194 -35.63 -49.55 20.55
C PRO A 194 -35.55 -50.87 19.83
N GLY A 195 -34.86 -51.80 20.47
CA GLY A 195 -34.64 -53.13 19.94
C GLY A 195 -35.94 -53.73 19.39
N PRO A 196 -35.85 -54.62 18.37
CA PRO A 196 -37.01 -55.21 17.74
C PRO A 196 -37.91 -55.86 18.79
N GLY A 197 -39.10 -55.27 18.99
CA GLY A 197 -40.07 -55.76 19.93
C GLY A 197 -40.28 -57.25 19.75
N ARG A 198 -39.97 -58.01 20.79
CA ARG A 198 -40.34 -59.45 20.85
C ARG A 198 -41.85 -59.52 20.81
N ARG A 199 -42.38 -60.04 19.77
CA ARG A 199 -43.72 -60.60 19.70
C ARG A 199 -43.76 -61.97 20.32
#